data_f7fb91db4ea5aa897f3c2e10bd74e67b
#
_entry.id   f7fb91db4ea5aa897f3c2e10bd74e67b
#
_cell.length_a   1.000
_cell.length_b   1.000
_cell.length_c   1.000
_cell.angle_alpha   90.00
_cell.angle_beta   90.00
_cell.angle_gamma   90.00
#
_symmetry.space_group_name_H-M   'P 1'
#
loop_
_entity.id
_entity.type
_entity.pdbx_description
1 polymer ?
#
loop_
_entity_poly.entity_id
_entity_poly.type
_entity_poly.pdbx_seq_one_letter_code
_entity_poly.pdbx_strand_id
1 'polypeptide(L)'
;MNTPEMKAMMQQANQMDKESKKKSKTTTSPIPEITKSEDTYWKNTWASDKDNKLKNWNKGTADLVFNYAYDSRNNDVNYIKVGVIKADGSIELNPKSDVPILQPLHNFKNSNNFFDIHNADSYQYTNETAGFKLNSYILVYQNEQQIGTLTLGNSVKVTRNLLTPGDVYYGDEGYIVSWVYVDEACAINAKEHWTGDLSNTGTPLIVETNVVYALNFKLGWNLVKTEVMGTYEFEDVPEEDRSRYKKHEHTLITSIPNDATYFFRSVGNH
;
A
#
# COMPACT_ATOMS: atom_id res chain seq x y z
N MET A 1 -24.47 23.41 -57.21
CA MET A 1 -25.18 22.28 -57.81
C MET A 1 -25.27 21.16 -56.82
N ASN A 2 -26.44 20.94 -56.21
CA ASN A 2 -26.62 19.82 -55.29
C ASN A 2 -27.07 18.61 -56.12
N THR A 3 -26.18 17.67 -56.31
CA THR A 3 -26.50 16.42 -57.01
C THR A 3 -27.39 15.51 -56.12
N PRO A 4 -28.25 14.68 -56.76
CA PRO A 4 -29.11 13.74 -56.01
C PRO A 4 -28.34 12.85 -55.03
N GLU A 5 -27.10 12.51 -55.36
CA GLU A 5 -26.19 11.70 -54.53
C GLU A 5 -25.78 12.41 -53.23
N MET A 6 -25.53 13.73 -53.29
CA MET A 6 -25.21 14.51 -52.08
C MET A 6 -26.41 14.64 -51.13
N LYS A 7 -27.62 14.69 -51.66
CA LYS A 7 -28.84 14.67 -50.83
C LYS A 7 -29.05 13.33 -50.15
N ALA A 8 -28.76 12.23 -50.85
CA ALA A 8 -28.84 10.88 -50.27
C ALA A 8 -27.81 10.67 -49.17
N MET A 9 -26.56 11.13 -49.34
CA MET A 9 -25.53 11.07 -48.30
C MET A 9 -25.88 11.91 -47.06
N MET A 10 -26.43 13.11 -47.25
CA MET A 10 -26.89 13.92 -46.09
C MET A 10 -28.07 13.30 -45.33
N GLN A 11 -28.97 12.62 -46.05
CA GLN A 11 -30.07 11.91 -45.41
C GLN A 11 -29.57 10.69 -44.61
N GLN A 12 -28.59 9.95 -45.13
CA GLN A 12 -27.98 8.82 -44.46
C GLN A 12 -27.18 9.26 -43.20
N ALA A 13 -26.41 10.34 -43.27
CA ALA A 13 -25.73 10.93 -42.17
C ALA A 13 -26.68 11.39 -41.06
N ASN A 14 -27.79 12.02 -41.42
CA ASN A 14 -28.81 12.45 -40.47
C ASN A 14 -29.59 11.28 -39.81
N GLN A 15 -29.72 10.15 -40.52
CA GLN A 15 -30.30 8.93 -39.94
C GLN A 15 -29.33 8.25 -38.97
N MET A 16 -28.05 8.16 -39.29
CA MET A 16 -27.03 7.62 -38.40
C MET A 16 -26.89 8.46 -37.13
N ASP A 17 -26.98 9.78 -37.21
CA ASP A 17 -26.93 10.69 -36.06
C ASP A 17 -28.18 10.58 -35.16
N LYS A 18 -29.34 10.28 -35.74
CA LYS A 18 -30.58 9.99 -35.01
C LYS A 18 -30.58 8.62 -34.33
N GLU A 19 -29.96 7.61 -34.94
CA GLU A 19 -29.82 6.28 -34.38
C GLU A 19 -28.76 6.26 -33.29
N SER A 20 -27.67 7.02 -33.41
CA SER A 20 -26.66 7.17 -32.35
C SER A 20 -27.25 7.89 -31.13
N LYS A 21 -28.06 8.93 -31.32
CA LYS A 21 -28.76 9.62 -30.23
C LYS A 21 -29.90 8.80 -29.60
N LYS A 22 -30.42 7.81 -30.29
CA LYS A 22 -31.44 6.90 -29.77
C LYS A 22 -30.82 5.73 -28.97
N LYS A 23 -29.57 5.36 -29.28
CA LYS A 23 -28.79 4.38 -28.50
C LYS A 23 -28.13 4.98 -27.24
N SER A 24 -28.05 6.29 -27.10
CA SER A 24 -27.49 6.96 -25.91
C SER A 24 -28.53 7.31 -24.82
N LYS A 25 -29.75 6.77 -24.90
CA LYS A 25 -30.57 6.56 -23.71
C LYS A 25 -30.12 5.24 -23.09
N THR A 26 -28.88 5.21 -22.63
CA THR A 26 -28.45 4.30 -21.58
C THR A 26 -29.39 4.59 -20.42
N THR A 27 -30.29 3.68 -20.15
CA THR A 27 -30.82 3.48 -18.83
C THR A 27 -29.58 3.38 -17.93
N THR A 28 -29.23 4.45 -17.26
CA THR A 28 -28.44 4.37 -16.06
C THR A 28 -29.24 3.48 -15.15
N SER A 29 -28.97 2.17 -15.18
CA SER A 29 -29.17 1.34 -14.00
C SER A 29 -28.56 2.17 -12.88
N PRO A 30 -29.27 2.44 -11.77
CA PRO A 30 -28.65 3.07 -10.63
C PRO A 30 -27.40 2.22 -10.41
N ILE A 31 -26.23 2.85 -10.47
CA ILE A 31 -25.00 2.26 -9.96
C ILE A 31 -25.44 1.72 -8.62
N PRO A 32 -25.39 0.40 -8.37
CA PRO A 32 -25.76 -0.09 -7.07
C PRO A 32 -24.97 0.78 -6.11
N GLU A 33 -25.66 1.50 -5.26
CA GLU A 33 -25.06 2.16 -4.13
C GLU A 33 -24.21 1.08 -3.51
N ILE A 34 -22.91 1.13 -3.74
CA ILE A 34 -21.96 0.30 -3.01
C ILE A 34 -22.09 0.88 -1.61
N THR A 35 -23.16 0.45 -0.95
CA THR A 35 -23.17 0.52 0.51
C THR A 35 -21.80 0.01 0.86
N LYS A 36 -20.95 0.83 1.49
CA LYS A 36 -19.72 0.38 2.11
C LYS A 36 -20.07 -0.93 2.79
N SER A 37 -19.96 -2.02 2.08
CA SER A 37 -19.87 -3.31 2.75
C SER A 37 -18.65 -3.08 3.59
N GLU A 38 -18.87 -2.93 4.90
CA GLU A 38 -17.76 -2.87 5.86
C GLU A 38 -16.78 -3.87 5.34
N ASP A 39 -15.71 -3.38 4.78
CA ASP A 39 -14.87 -4.12 3.86
C ASP A 39 -14.58 -5.45 4.55
N THR A 40 -14.84 -6.56 3.90
CA THR A 40 -14.57 -7.90 4.43
C THR A 40 -13.13 -8.03 4.94
N TYR A 41 -12.25 -7.15 4.44
CA TYR A 41 -10.90 -6.98 4.94
C TYR A 41 -10.89 -6.65 6.44
N TRP A 42 -11.64 -5.65 6.90
CA TRP A 42 -11.66 -5.22 8.30
C TRP A 42 -12.27 -6.28 9.20
N LYS A 43 -13.34 -6.91 8.73
CA LYS A 43 -14.05 -7.97 9.46
C LYS A 43 -13.20 -9.21 9.67
N ASN A 44 -12.29 -9.49 8.74
CA ASN A 44 -11.42 -10.66 8.77
C ASN A 44 -10.02 -10.36 9.30
N THR A 45 -9.81 -9.18 9.85
CA THR A 45 -8.53 -8.78 10.43
C THR A 45 -8.57 -8.91 11.95
N TRP A 46 -7.66 -9.70 12.49
CA TRP A 46 -7.52 -9.92 13.92
C TRP A 46 -6.42 -9.01 14.47
N ALA A 47 -6.74 -8.21 15.48
CA ALA A 47 -5.79 -7.31 16.12
C ALA A 47 -5.15 -7.99 17.34
N SER A 48 -3.87 -7.70 17.59
CA SER A 48 -3.22 -8.02 18.85
C SER A 48 -3.62 -7.04 19.95
N ASP A 49 -3.42 -7.43 21.18
CA ASP A 49 -3.46 -6.53 22.33
C ASP A 49 -2.07 -5.89 22.58
N LYS A 50 -1.97 -5.11 23.64
CA LYS A 50 -0.73 -4.44 24.06
C LYS A 50 0.42 -5.40 24.40
N ASP A 51 0.12 -6.68 24.64
CA ASP A 51 1.10 -7.71 24.97
C ASP A 51 1.51 -8.50 23.69
N ASN A 52 1.19 -7.97 22.50
CA ASN A 52 1.44 -8.61 21.21
C ASN A 52 0.76 -9.98 21.08
N LYS A 53 -0.44 -10.11 21.62
CA LYS A 53 -1.22 -11.34 21.58
C LYS A 53 -2.45 -11.14 20.71
N LEU A 54 -2.55 -11.90 19.61
CA LEU A 54 -3.70 -11.84 18.70
C LEU A 54 -4.97 -12.29 19.43
N LYS A 55 -5.97 -11.43 19.44
CA LYS A 55 -7.29 -11.73 20.02
C LYS A 55 -7.98 -12.79 19.14
N ASN A 56 -8.65 -13.73 19.82
CA ASN A 56 -9.41 -14.80 19.16
C ASN A 56 -8.59 -15.72 18.24
N TRP A 57 -7.27 -15.76 18.40
CA TRP A 57 -6.44 -16.67 17.62
C TRP A 57 -6.81 -18.13 17.91
N ASN A 58 -7.10 -18.88 16.85
CA ASN A 58 -7.56 -20.28 16.93
C ASN A 58 -6.90 -21.20 15.90
N LYS A 59 -5.81 -20.72 15.26
CA LYS A 59 -5.13 -21.45 14.19
C LYS A 59 -3.95 -22.31 14.69
N GLY A 60 -3.67 -22.30 16.01
CA GLY A 60 -2.50 -23.01 16.55
C GLY A 60 -1.19 -22.26 16.31
N THR A 61 -0.07 -22.97 16.32
CA THR A 61 1.25 -22.37 16.09
C THR A 61 1.45 -22.12 14.60
N ALA A 62 2.01 -20.93 14.26
CA ALA A 62 2.33 -20.54 12.91
C ALA A 62 3.71 -19.88 12.83
N ASP A 63 4.40 -20.04 11.70
CA ASP A 63 5.69 -19.43 11.43
C ASP A 63 5.52 -18.04 10.85
N LEU A 64 6.37 -17.11 11.30
CA LEU A 64 6.50 -15.76 10.78
C LEU A 64 7.72 -15.71 9.88
N VAL A 65 7.53 -15.30 8.62
CA VAL A 65 8.58 -15.33 7.62
C VAL A 65 8.62 -14.03 6.81
N PHE A 66 9.83 -13.60 6.45
CA PHE A 66 10.03 -12.60 5.41
C PHE A 66 10.29 -13.29 4.07
N ASN A 67 9.73 -12.72 3.01
CA ASN A 67 10.04 -13.13 1.64
C ASN A 67 11.35 -12.45 1.19
N TYR A 68 12.33 -13.24 0.75
CA TYR A 68 13.62 -12.73 0.34
C TYR A 68 13.80 -12.56 -1.15
N ALA A 69 13.40 -13.53 -1.91
CA ALA A 69 13.55 -13.50 -3.34
C ALA A 69 12.56 -14.46 -3.99
N TYR A 70 12.01 -14.01 -5.08
CA TYR A 70 11.33 -14.85 -6.04
C TYR A 70 12.34 -15.18 -7.16
N ASP A 71 12.80 -16.41 -7.25
CA ASP A 71 13.54 -16.87 -8.43
C ASP A 71 12.53 -17.33 -9.48
N SER A 72 12.28 -16.45 -10.44
CA SER A 72 11.33 -16.72 -11.55
C SER A 72 11.73 -17.90 -12.42
N ARG A 73 13.00 -18.36 -12.34
CA ARG A 73 13.48 -19.50 -13.13
C ARG A 73 13.05 -20.84 -12.54
N ASN A 74 12.97 -20.90 -11.22
CA ASN A 74 12.66 -22.13 -10.49
C ASN A 74 11.29 -22.09 -9.78
N ASN A 75 10.60 -20.96 -9.83
CA ASN A 75 9.39 -20.69 -9.04
C ASN A 75 9.62 -20.83 -7.52
N ASP A 76 10.88 -20.71 -7.09
CA ASP A 76 11.28 -20.86 -5.70
C ASP A 76 11.18 -19.51 -4.99
N VAL A 77 10.49 -19.51 -3.87
CA VAL A 77 10.43 -18.36 -2.96
C VAL A 77 11.31 -18.67 -1.75
N ASN A 78 12.37 -17.89 -1.60
CA ASN A 78 13.23 -18.01 -0.43
C ASN A 78 12.62 -17.24 0.74
N TYR A 79 12.30 -17.95 1.81
CA TYR A 79 11.77 -17.40 3.05
C TYR A 79 12.80 -17.43 4.16
N ILE A 80 12.80 -16.40 5.00
CA ILE A 80 13.52 -16.45 6.27
C ILE A 80 12.51 -16.41 7.42
N LYS A 81 12.58 -17.43 8.26
CA LYS A 81 11.83 -17.46 9.50
C LYS A 81 12.35 -16.38 10.44
N VAL A 82 11.46 -15.50 10.86
CA VAL A 82 11.75 -14.35 11.74
C VAL A 82 10.99 -14.41 13.05
N GLY A 83 10.19 -15.44 13.26
CA GLY A 83 9.43 -15.58 14.49
C GLY A 83 8.35 -16.64 14.43
N VAL A 84 7.46 -16.58 15.40
CA VAL A 84 6.30 -17.48 15.52
C VAL A 84 5.10 -16.75 16.11
N ILE A 85 3.91 -17.18 15.72
CA ILE A 85 2.69 -16.99 16.49
C ILE A 85 2.46 -18.28 17.27
N LYS A 86 2.39 -18.21 18.59
CA LYS A 86 2.11 -19.37 19.45
C LYS A 86 0.65 -19.77 19.39
N ALA A 87 0.34 -20.95 19.85
CA ALA A 87 -1.04 -21.48 19.86
C ALA A 87 -2.03 -20.60 20.64
N ASP A 88 -1.53 -19.83 21.61
CA ASP A 88 -2.33 -18.89 22.38
C ASP A 88 -2.45 -17.49 21.73
N GLY A 89 -1.87 -17.28 20.53
CA GLY A 89 -1.86 -16.04 19.78
C GLY A 89 -0.68 -15.10 20.10
N SER A 90 0.19 -15.44 21.04
CA SER A 90 1.35 -14.61 21.35
C SER A 90 2.33 -14.57 20.19
N ILE A 91 2.79 -13.35 19.83
CA ILE A 91 3.70 -13.09 18.71
C ILE A 91 5.11 -12.93 19.26
N GLU A 92 6.04 -13.72 18.76
CA GLU A 92 7.47 -13.60 19.06
C GLU A 92 8.24 -13.37 17.77
N LEU A 93 8.93 -12.23 17.68
CA LEU A 93 9.81 -11.88 16.56
C LEU A 93 11.26 -11.96 17.01
N ASN A 94 12.07 -12.67 16.24
CA ASN A 94 13.51 -12.75 16.41
C ASN A 94 14.19 -12.82 15.03
N PRO A 95 14.25 -11.71 14.30
CA PRO A 95 14.85 -11.68 12.98
C PRO A 95 16.36 -11.94 13.09
N LYS A 96 16.85 -12.86 12.24
CA LYS A 96 18.27 -13.21 12.18
C LYS A 96 19.08 -12.05 11.61
N SER A 97 20.34 -11.96 12.03
CA SER A 97 21.31 -10.98 11.53
C SER A 97 21.91 -11.34 10.17
N ASP A 98 21.63 -12.52 9.64
CA ASP A 98 22.10 -12.98 8.34
C ASP A 98 20.95 -12.94 7.33
N VAL A 99 21.04 -12.01 6.40
CA VAL A 99 20.05 -11.78 5.35
C VAL A 99 20.72 -12.05 4.00
N PRO A 100 20.41 -13.20 3.34
CA PRO A 100 21.27 -13.73 2.29
C PRO A 100 21.18 -12.99 0.93
N ILE A 101 20.11 -12.25 0.68
CA ILE A 101 19.90 -11.61 -0.61
C ILE A 101 19.44 -10.17 -0.39
N LEU A 102 20.34 -9.24 -0.73
CA LEU A 102 20.09 -7.81 -0.63
C LEU A 102 20.16 -7.20 -2.02
N GLN A 103 19.38 -6.16 -2.23
CA GLN A 103 19.49 -5.31 -3.42
C GLN A 103 20.27 -4.05 -3.06
N PRO A 104 21.04 -3.47 -4.00
CA PRO A 104 21.67 -2.18 -3.75
C PRO A 104 20.66 -1.10 -3.44
N LEU A 105 21.00 -0.21 -2.50
CA LEU A 105 20.13 0.86 -2.03
C LEU A 105 19.61 1.76 -3.17
N HIS A 106 20.43 2.02 -4.19
CA HIS A 106 20.00 2.86 -5.33
C HIS A 106 18.83 2.26 -6.13
N ASN A 107 18.54 0.96 -5.98
CA ASN A 107 17.36 0.34 -6.56
C ASN A 107 16.07 0.65 -5.81
N PHE A 108 16.16 1.30 -4.65
CA PHE A 108 15.00 1.66 -3.85
C PHE A 108 13.95 2.46 -4.64
N LYS A 109 14.38 3.41 -5.46
CA LYS A 109 13.50 4.21 -6.31
C LYS A 109 12.70 3.41 -7.35
N ASN A 110 13.17 2.20 -7.68
CA ASN A 110 12.52 1.29 -8.62
C ASN A 110 11.68 0.22 -7.89
N SER A 111 11.80 0.16 -6.58
CA SER A 111 10.98 -0.72 -5.77
C SER A 111 9.72 0.03 -5.38
N ASN A 112 8.56 -0.50 -5.69
CA ASN A 112 7.26 0.07 -5.36
C ASN A 112 6.98 0.10 -3.83
N ASN A 113 7.97 0.41 -3.01
CA ASN A 113 7.84 0.23 -1.57
C ASN A 113 7.40 1.49 -0.81
N PHE A 114 7.63 2.68 -1.42
CA PHE A 114 7.15 3.96 -0.91
C PHE A 114 6.86 4.83 -2.14
N PHE A 115 5.61 5.17 -2.38
CA PHE A 115 5.14 5.56 -3.71
C PHE A 115 5.07 7.06 -3.96
N ASP A 116 5.36 7.84 -2.96
CA ASP A 116 4.86 9.20 -2.90
C ASP A 116 5.82 10.22 -3.53
N ILE A 117 6.99 9.80 -3.98
CA ILE A 117 7.96 10.65 -4.67
C ILE A 117 7.78 10.50 -6.17
N HIS A 118 7.30 11.54 -6.83
CA HIS A 118 7.09 11.58 -8.27
C HIS A 118 8.38 11.83 -9.03
N ASN A 119 9.24 12.69 -8.49
CA ASN A 119 10.53 12.98 -9.08
C ASN A 119 11.62 12.10 -8.45
N ALA A 120 12.05 11.07 -9.18
CA ALA A 120 13.09 10.15 -8.72
C ALA A 120 14.44 10.83 -8.41
N ASP A 121 14.70 12.01 -8.99
CA ASP A 121 15.92 12.78 -8.74
C ASP A 121 15.89 13.49 -7.37
N SER A 122 14.75 13.51 -6.69
CA SER A 122 14.61 14.02 -5.32
C SER A 122 15.28 13.13 -4.29
N TYR A 123 15.53 11.84 -4.61
CA TYR A 123 16.21 10.94 -3.70
C TYR A 123 17.70 11.22 -3.61
N GLN A 124 18.18 11.40 -2.38
CA GLN A 124 19.60 11.55 -2.05
C GLN A 124 20.03 10.34 -1.23
N TYR A 125 21.06 9.64 -1.71
CA TYR A 125 21.60 8.46 -1.07
C TYR A 125 22.95 8.74 -0.44
N THR A 126 23.20 8.13 0.72
CA THR A 126 24.55 7.92 1.25
C THR A 126 24.84 6.45 1.20
N ASN A 127 26.00 6.05 0.63
CA ASN A 127 26.35 4.66 0.38
C ASN A 127 25.27 3.90 -0.44
N GLU A 128 25.06 4.36 -1.66
CA GLU A 128 24.01 3.86 -2.57
C GLU A 128 24.14 2.41 -2.97
N THR A 129 25.33 1.80 -2.77
CA THR A 129 25.62 0.39 -3.07
C THR A 129 25.39 -0.54 -1.88
N ALA A 130 25.14 0.00 -0.69
CA ALA A 130 24.80 -0.81 0.48
C ALA A 130 23.64 -1.76 0.18
N GLY A 131 23.75 -2.97 0.65
CA GLY A 131 22.71 -3.96 0.52
C GLY A 131 21.49 -3.60 1.38
N PHE A 132 20.31 -3.66 0.77
CA PHE A 132 19.05 -3.19 1.37
C PHE A 132 17.93 -4.21 1.15
N LYS A 133 17.12 -4.43 2.19
CA LYS A 133 15.87 -5.20 2.11
C LYS A 133 14.79 -4.59 3.00
N LEU A 134 13.68 -4.23 2.38
CA LEU A 134 12.47 -3.76 3.05
C LEU A 134 11.43 -4.88 3.17
N ASN A 135 10.79 -4.98 4.32
CA ASN A 135 9.65 -5.83 4.58
C ASN A 135 8.56 -5.01 5.28
N SER A 136 7.51 -4.66 4.56
CA SER A 136 6.38 -3.88 5.09
C SER A 136 5.34 -4.75 5.79
N TYR A 137 5.40 -6.05 5.61
CA TYR A 137 4.55 -7.05 6.26
C TYR A 137 5.29 -8.36 6.45
N ILE A 138 4.75 -9.20 7.31
CA ILE A 138 5.28 -10.53 7.62
C ILE A 138 4.30 -11.56 7.07
N LEU A 139 4.79 -12.55 6.33
CA LEU A 139 3.97 -13.67 5.90
C LEU A 139 3.79 -14.64 7.05
N VAL A 140 2.61 -15.23 7.17
CA VAL A 140 2.27 -16.21 8.20
C VAL A 140 2.03 -17.56 7.55
N TYR A 141 2.84 -18.53 7.94
CA TYR A 141 2.84 -19.88 7.38
C TYR A 141 2.49 -20.94 8.43
N GLN A 142 1.76 -21.95 7.99
CA GLN A 142 1.48 -23.15 8.77
C GLN A 142 1.51 -24.35 7.82
N ASN A 143 2.26 -25.40 8.20
CA ASN A 143 2.43 -26.58 7.36
C ASN A 143 2.82 -26.26 5.91
N GLU A 144 3.80 -25.38 5.74
CA GLU A 144 4.32 -24.93 4.44
C GLU A 144 3.31 -24.14 3.56
N GLN A 145 2.15 -23.80 4.10
CA GLN A 145 1.14 -23.01 3.42
C GLN A 145 1.02 -21.62 4.04
N GLN A 146 0.92 -20.61 3.20
CA GLN A 146 0.61 -19.28 3.67
C GLN A 146 -0.84 -19.21 4.13
N ILE A 147 -1.05 -18.88 5.40
CA ILE A 147 -2.38 -18.73 5.99
C ILE A 147 -2.80 -17.27 6.18
N GLY A 148 -1.89 -16.33 5.98
CA GLY A 148 -2.17 -14.91 6.11
C GLY A 148 -0.95 -14.01 6.06
N THR A 149 -1.18 -12.76 6.41
CA THR A 149 -0.17 -11.71 6.57
C THR A 149 -0.34 -11.03 7.93
N LEU A 150 0.77 -10.56 8.49
CA LEU A 150 0.82 -9.78 9.72
C LEU A 150 1.43 -8.42 9.41
N THR A 151 0.73 -7.36 9.76
CA THR A 151 1.18 -5.97 9.62
C THR A 151 1.28 -5.31 10.98
N LEU A 152 2.07 -4.25 11.10
CA LEU A 152 2.25 -3.50 12.34
C LEU A 152 1.95 -2.02 12.09
N GLY A 153 1.09 -1.42 12.90
CA GLY A 153 0.72 -0.01 12.81
C GLY A 153 -0.29 0.37 13.87
N ASN A 154 -0.80 1.60 13.84
CA ASN A 154 -1.81 2.07 14.79
C ASN A 154 -3.24 2.05 14.26
N SER A 155 -3.43 1.76 12.99
CA SER A 155 -4.74 1.69 12.34
C SER A 155 -4.77 0.58 11.31
N VAL A 156 -5.80 -0.27 11.36
CA VAL A 156 -6.00 -1.33 10.38
C VAL A 156 -6.24 -0.77 8.97
N LYS A 157 -6.92 0.37 8.85
CA LYS A 157 -7.16 1.04 7.57
C LYS A 157 -5.85 1.54 6.96
N VAL A 158 -5.05 2.24 7.76
CA VAL A 158 -3.76 2.77 7.31
C VAL A 158 -2.79 1.63 6.95
N THR A 159 -2.76 0.54 7.70
CA THR A 159 -1.93 -0.61 7.35
C THR A 159 -2.33 -1.22 6.02
N ARG A 160 -3.60 -1.22 5.66
CA ARG A 160 -4.04 -1.64 4.32
C ARG A 160 -3.61 -0.64 3.25
N ASN A 161 -3.98 0.61 3.43
CA ASN A 161 -3.79 1.64 2.41
C ASN A 161 -2.32 1.81 2.04
N LEU A 162 -1.42 1.75 3.03
CA LEU A 162 0.02 1.88 2.79
C LEU A 162 0.69 0.60 2.26
N LEU A 163 0.00 -0.54 2.23
CA LEU A 163 0.53 -1.79 1.68
C LEU A 163 0.08 -2.05 0.23
N THR A 164 -1.01 -1.43 -0.19
CA THR A 164 -1.57 -1.64 -1.52
C THR A 164 -1.35 -0.38 -2.36
N PRO A 165 -0.48 -0.42 -3.40
CA PRO A 165 -0.11 0.76 -4.21
C PRO A 165 -1.35 1.31 -4.88
N GLY A 166 -2.32 1.40 -4.97
CA GLY A 166 -3.51 2.04 -5.55
C GLY A 166 -4.36 2.70 -4.49
N ASP A 167 -4.18 2.25 -3.25
CA ASP A 167 -4.98 2.70 -2.11
C ASP A 167 -4.26 3.78 -1.26
N VAL A 168 -3.03 4.18 -1.65
CA VAL A 168 -2.25 5.25 -0.99
C VAL A 168 -2.99 6.58 -0.97
N TYR A 169 -4.01 6.70 -1.78
CA TYR A 169 -4.78 7.93 -1.92
C TYR A 169 -5.84 8.12 -0.84
N TYR A 170 -6.16 7.09 -0.08
CA TYR A 170 -7.12 7.21 1.01
C TYR A 170 -6.45 7.80 2.25
N GLY A 171 -6.91 8.98 2.61
CA GLY A 171 -6.27 9.80 3.64
C GLY A 171 -6.75 9.46 5.05
N ASP A 172 -6.55 8.24 5.50
CA ASP A 172 -6.69 7.96 6.93
C ASP A 172 -5.38 8.32 7.65
N GLU A 173 -5.47 9.07 8.74
CA GLU A 173 -4.31 9.38 9.58
C GLU A 173 -3.84 8.15 10.37
N GLY A 174 -2.53 8.02 10.47
CA GLY A 174 -1.91 6.93 11.20
C GLY A 174 -0.60 6.49 10.56
N TYR A 175 -0.08 5.34 10.98
CA TYR A 175 1.19 4.83 10.48
C TYR A 175 1.23 3.31 10.38
N ILE A 176 2.20 2.85 9.57
CA ILE A 176 2.71 1.48 9.60
C ILE A 176 4.17 1.47 10.06
N VAL A 177 4.61 0.31 10.57
CA VAL A 177 6.01 0.05 10.87
C VAL A 177 6.51 -1.07 9.98
N SER A 178 7.60 -0.79 9.27
CA SER A 178 8.28 -1.74 8.38
C SER A 178 9.64 -2.14 8.94
N TRP A 179 10.11 -3.33 8.58
CA TRP A 179 11.43 -3.84 8.95
C TRP A 179 12.38 -3.67 7.76
N VAL A 180 13.51 -3.02 8.02
CA VAL A 180 14.55 -2.81 7.02
C VAL A 180 15.84 -3.39 7.52
N TYR A 181 16.46 -4.24 6.69
CA TYR A 181 17.83 -4.70 6.93
C TYR A 181 18.79 -4.01 5.95
N VAL A 182 19.93 -3.58 6.46
CA VAL A 182 21.03 -3.09 5.65
C VAL A 182 22.36 -3.74 6.10
N ASP A 183 23.22 -4.07 5.14
CA ASP A 183 24.51 -4.70 5.42
C ASP A 183 25.62 -3.70 5.74
N GLU A 184 25.37 -2.42 5.46
CA GLU A 184 26.25 -1.30 5.81
C GLU A 184 25.43 -0.07 6.21
N ALA A 185 26.05 0.85 6.95
CA ALA A 185 25.41 2.12 7.24
C ALA A 185 25.16 2.91 5.95
N CYS A 186 23.94 3.37 5.76
CA CYS A 186 23.51 4.08 4.56
C CYS A 186 22.34 5.01 4.85
N ALA A 187 21.96 5.85 3.88
CA ALA A 187 20.82 6.74 4.05
C ALA A 187 20.01 6.94 2.77
N ILE A 188 18.72 7.17 2.96
CA ILE A 188 17.80 7.68 1.94
C ILE A 188 17.16 8.95 2.49
N ASN A 189 17.39 10.08 1.83
CA ASN A 189 16.73 11.34 2.14
C ASN A 189 16.04 11.85 0.88
N ALA A 190 14.82 12.33 1.03
CA ALA A 190 14.07 12.95 -0.04
C ALA A 190 13.05 13.95 0.54
N LYS A 191 12.73 14.96 -0.23
CA LYS A 191 11.68 15.91 0.10
C LYS A 191 11.00 16.35 -1.18
N GLU A 192 9.71 16.18 -1.24
CA GLU A 192 8.91 16.61 -2.37
C GLU A 192 7.65 17.30 -1.89
N HIS A 193 7.28 18.35 -2.62
CA HIS A 193 5.99 19.01 -2.51
C HIS A 193 5.35 18.99 -3.88
N TRP A 194 4.12 18.56 -3.96
CA TRP A 194 3.36 18.59 -5.19
C TRP A 194 1.93 19.08 -4.96
N THR A 195 1.37 19.67 -6.00
CA THR A 195 -0.02 20.09 -6.07
C THR A 195 -0.67 19.36 -7.22
N GLY A 196 -1.81 18.75 -6.97
CA GLY A 196 -2.57 18.01 -7.99
C GLY A 196 -4.02 18.44 -8.02
N ASP A 197 -4.62 18.37 -9.21
CA ASP A 197 -6.06 18.45 -9.38
C ASP A 197 -6.58 17.02 -9.53
N LEU A 198 -7.37 16.57 -8.59
CA LEU A 198 -7.97 15.23 -8.58
C LEU A 198 -9.36 15.21 -9.23
N SER A 199 -9.84 16.36 -9.75
CA SER A 199 -11.16 16.41 -10.34
C SER A 199 -11.20 15.76 -11.72
N ASN A 200 -12.20 14.92 -11.94
CA ASN A 200 -12.59 14.44 -13.24
C ASN A 200 -13.85 15.17 -13.78
N THR A 201 -14.33 16.22 -13.09
CA THR A 201 -15.68 16.77 -13.28
C THR A 201 -15.73 18.24 -13.65
N GLY A 202 -14.61 18.88 -13.92
CA GLY A 202 -14.56 20.30 -14.28
C GLY A 202 -14.62 21.29 -13.10
N THR A 203 -14.93 20.85 -11.88
CA THR A 203 -14.72 21.64 -10.68
C THR A 203 -13.37 21.21 -10.07
N PRO A 204 -12.36 22.10 -9.98
CA PRO A 204 -11.05 21.73 -9.49
C PRO A 204 -11.09 21.18 -8.06
N LEU A 205 -10.46 20.05 -7.85
CA LEU A 205 -10.27 19.41 -6.56
C LEU A 205 -8.77 19.44 -6.24
N ILE A 206 -8.30 20.59 -5.80
CA ILE A 206 -6.87 20.84 -5.62
C ILE A 206 -6.40 20.30 -4.28
N VAL A 207 -5.37 19.47 -4.31
CA VAL A 207 -4.67 18.94 -3.13
C VAL A 207 -3.19 19.34 -3.17
N GLU A 208 -2.63 19.60 -2.01
CA GLU A 208 -1.20 19.81 -1.81
C GLU A 208 -0.66 18.72 -0.90
N THR A 209 0.41 18.06 -1.32
CA THR A 209 1.01 16.97 -0.57
C THR A 209 2.49 17.20 -0.36
N ASN A 210 2.94 16.90 0.84
CA ASN A 210 4.35 16.88 1.21
C ASN A 210 4.78 15.45 1.51
N VAL A 211 5.89 15.03 0.93
CA VAL A 211 6.52 13.73 1.20
C VAL A 211 7.93 13.95 1.72
N VAL A 212 8.27 13.29 2.81
CA VAL A 212 9.58 13.40 3.45
C VAL A 212 10.15 12.03 3.75
N TYR A 213 11.38 11.82 3.32
CA TYR A 213 12.22 10.67 3.71
C TYR A 213 13.38 11.18 4.57
N ALA A 214 13.53 10.62 5.76
CA ALA A 214 14.62 10.89 6.68
C ALA A 214 15.13 9.57 7.28
N LEU A 215 15.78 8.77 6.42
CA LEU A 215 16.13 7.39 6.71
C LEU A 215 17.66 7.23 6.78
N ASN A 216 18.25 7.36 7.96
CA ASN A 216 19.69 7.16 8.21
C ASN A 216 19.89 5.81 8.88
N PHE A 217 20.00 4.76 8.09
CA PHE A 217 20.09 3.38 8.54
C PHE A 217 21.42 3.06 9.21
N LYS A 218 21.35 2.25 10.26
CA LYS A 218 22.49 1.60 10.89
C LYS A 218 22.61 0.17 10.39
N LEU A 219 23.82 -0.36 10.30
CA LEU A 219 24.06 -1.77 10.00
C LEU A 219 23.10 -2.69 10.76
N GLY A 220 22.49 -3.64 10.08
CA GLY A 220 21.55 -4.60 10.62
C GLY A 220 20.09 -4.16 10.49
N TRP A 221 19.23 -4.62 11.39
CA TRP A 221 17.80 -4.34 11.39
C TRP A 221 17.48 -2.94 11.88
N ASN A 222 16.61 -2.27 11.14
CA ASN A 222 16.05 -0.95 11.43
C ASN A 222 14.54 -1.02 11.35
N LEU A 223 13.86 -0.14 12.09
CA LEU A 223 12.43 0.04 12.01
C LEU A 223 12.13 1.38 11.32
N VAL A 224 11.31 1.33 10.29
CA VAL A 224 10.82 2.51 9.57
C VAL A 224 9.36 2.72 9.89
N LYS A 225 9.02 3.89 10.40
CA LYS A 225 7.66 4.36 10.54
C LYS A 225 7.29 5.17 9.29
N THR A 226 6.28 4.72 8.56
CA THR A 226 5.64 5.46 7.48
C THR A 226 4.32 6.01 7.99
N GLU A 227 4.18 7.33 8.06
CA GLU A 227 3.08 8.02 8.72
C GLU A 227 2.34 8.95 7.76
N VAL A 228 1.02 8.86 7.79
CA VAL A 228 0.10 9.79 7.12
C VAL A 228 -0.34 10.83 8.14
N MET A 229 -0.10 12.09 7.83
CA MET A 229 -0.43 13.22 8.70
C MET A 229 -1.29 14.24 7.97
N GLY A 230 -2.45 14.51 8.52
CA GLY A 230 -3.45 15.41 7.96
C GLY A 230 -4.09 14.86 6.69
N THR A 231 -5.36 15.08 6.56
CA THR A 231 -6.15 14.65 5.41
C THR A 231 -6.96 15.80 4.84
N TYR A 232 -7.29 15.69 3.57
CA TYR A 232 -8.33 16.48 2.92
C TYR A 232 -9.60 15.67 2.90
N GLU A 233 -10.74 16.31 3.14
CA GLU A 233 -12.04 15.70 3.00
C GLU A 233 -12.86 16.48 1.96
N PHE A 234 -13.51 15.77 1.08
CA PHE A 234 -14.29 16.32 -0.02
C PHE A 234 -15.72 15.81 0.05
N GLU A 235 -16.69 16.72 0.23
CA GLU A 235 -18.09 16.34 0.48
C GLU A 235 -18.83 15.92 -0.79
N ASP A 236 -18.48 16.50 -1.95
CA ASP A 236 -19.21 16.36 -3.20
C ASP A 236 -18.63 15.30 -4.16
N VAL A 237 -17.82 14.38 -3.66
CA VAL A 237 -17.19 13.31 -4.47
C VAL A 237 -17.59 11.94 -3.92
N PRO A 238 -17.43 10.87 -4.72
CA PRO A 238 -17.60 9.50 -4.24
C PRO A 238 -16.80 9.24 -2.98
N GLU A 239 -17.31 8.38 -2.11
CA GLU A 239 -16.72 8.15 -0.79
C GLU A 239 -15.27 7.65 -0.85
N GLU A 240 -14.94 6.84 -1.84
CA GLU A 240 -13.59 6.37 -2.14
C GLU A 240 -12.62 7.49 -2.52
N ASP A 241 -13.12 8.62 -2.99
CA ASP A 241 -12.32 9.79 -3.38
C ASP A 241 -12.35 10.94 -2.37
N ARG A 242 -13.07 10.78 -1.25
CA ARG A 242 -13.33 11.88 -0.30
C ARG A 242 -12.14 12.31 0.51
N SER A 243 -11.12 11.49 0.65
CA SER A 243 -9.98 11.84 1.47
C SER A 243 -8.66 11.66 0.74
N ARG A 244 -7.73 12.56 1.05
CA ARG A 244 -6.36 12.55 0.57
C ARG A 244 -5.44 13.00 1.69
N TYR A 245 -4.25 12.43 1.76
CA TYR A 245 -3.27 12.84 2.76
C TYR A 245 -2.61 14.18 2.41
N LYS A 246 -2.23 14.93 3.44
CA LYS A 246 -1.47 16.18 3.33
C LYS A 246 0.03 15.97 3.43
N LYS A 247 0.45 14.95 4.18
CA LYS A 247 1.86 14.64 4.37
C LYS A 247 2.07 13.15 4.59
N HIS A 248 3.05 12.60 3.90
CA HIS A 248 3.68 11.32 4.23
C HIS A 248 5.07 11.54 4.79
N GLU A 249 5.40 10.90 5.88
CA GLU A 249 6.71 10.97 6.48
C GLU A 249 7.26 9.56 6.76
N HIS A 250 8.49 9.33 6.28
CA HIS A 250 9.21 8.09 6.47
C HIS A 250 10.40 8.35 7.38
N THR A 251 10.35 7.82 8.59
CA THR A 251 11.36 8.06 9.62
C THR A 251 11.83 6.78 10.29
N LEU A 252 13.06 6.78 10.79
CA LEU A 252 13.54 5.70 11.64
C LEU A 252 13.03 5.85 13.07
N ILE A 253 12.65 4.73 13.65
CA ILE A 253 12.30 4.62 15.07
C ILE A 253 13.20 3.62 15.77
N THR A 254 13.45 3.84 17.04
CA THR A 254 14.32 2.97 17.85
C THR A 254 13.57 1.85 18.57
N SER A 255 12.28 1.97 18.68
CA SER A 255 11.38 0.98 19.30
C SER A 255 10.00 1.06 18.69
N ILE A 256 9.24 -0.02 18.77
CA ILE A 256 7.84 -0.05 18.36
C ILE A 256 7.04 0.90 19.27
N PRO A 257 6.24 1.82 18.70
CA PRO A 257 5.38 2.71 19.48
C PRO A 257 4.37 1.95 20.34
N ASN A 258 4.02 2.51 21.51
CA ASN A 258 3.12 1.86 22.47
C ASN A 258 1.68 1.69 21.97
N ASP A 259 1.26 2.50 20.99
CA ASP A 259 -0.05 2.44 20.33
C ASP A 259 -0.06 1.56 19.08
N ALA A 260 1.09 1.00 18.70
CA ALA A 260 1.18 0.07 17.58
C ALA A 260 0.56 -1.28 17.95
N THR A 261 -0.10 -1.89 16.97
CA THR A 261 -0.81 -3.17 17.08
C THR A 261 -0.47 -4.04 15.87
N TYR A 262 -0.26 -5.32 16.10
CA TYR A 262 -0.20 -6.29 15.00
C TYR A 262 -1.60 -6.61 14.51
N PHE A 263 -1.77 -6.58 13.19
CA PHE A 263 -3.00 -6.95 12.51
C PHE A 263 -2.75 -8.19 11.65
N PHE A 264 -3.43 -9.28 11.97
CA PHE A 264 -3.38 -10.49 11.16
C PHE A 264 -4.59 -10.53 10.22
N ARG A 265 -4.31 -10.75 8.94
CA ARG A 265 -5.31 -11.00 7.90
C ARG A 265 -5.13 -12.40 7.34
N SER A 266 -6.18 -13.20 7.37
CA SER A 266 -6.20 -14.49 6.67
C SER A 266 -6.08 -14.31 5.16
N VAL A 267 -5.39 -15.25 4.49
CA VAL A 267 -5.56 -15.43 3.05
C VAL A 267 -7.01 -15.86 2.84
N GLY A 268 -7.78 -15.06 2.12
CA GLY A 268 -9.16 -15.39 1.81
C GLY A 268 -9.20 -16.60 0.87
N ASN A 269 -10.11 -17.50 1.10
CA ASN A 269 -10.58 -18.35 0.02
C ASN A 269 -11.33 -17.40 -0.94
N HIS A 270 -10.71 -17.10 -2.07
CA HIS A 270 -11.32 -16.37 -3.17
C HIS A 270 -12.31 -17.25 -3.89
#